data_edaf62ffb63821f8fe71eff912202fac
#
_entry.id   edaf62ffb63821f8fe71eff912202fac
#
_cell.length_a   1.000
_cell.length_b   1.000
_cell.length_c   1.000
_cell.angle_alpha   90.00
_cell.angle_beta   90.00
_cell.angle_gamma   90.00
#
_symmetry.space_group_name_H-M   'P 1'
#
loop_
_entity.id
_entity.type
_entity.pdbx_description
1 polymer ?
#
loop_
_entity_poly.entity_id
_entity_poly.type
_entity_poly.pdbx_seq_one_letter_code
_entity_poly.pdbx_strand_id
1 'polypeptide(L)'
;MVWRKMLQQESEHQWLAITAFFVFVILGAILIKGTSHLPGVDLTDNELGNDHRIIESVYDENGDYLALTYANGDYKLLSVNDEGVKDVIFTNPNYDVSGISNLALLDNNAVLIANGVDELMIYQDDNTSTFRVNYSDEVFTVSSIEQSSNEAQNLLMITRETNNNQSIRGLNTSGITSASMPNNENVDWDGIQHISADIWLLTGNYRQPATSGEESPAAPNLLPVWSTVLWNGGIIAPMIENLQIGNYGEYHSVIKLNHEKIIIAGTHETIMFDHTNNDISTIDYSSVAGVSDECNRAWLFNGKDSKSVMRFDGDSWSIESLPHQLPLDVETYGFDGISIYLHGVDDNGMPRVMTFDTSAVGSIESGSGFINLSFIILSLVMFALMAVNVIDKFKNRTA
;
A
#
# COMPACT_ATOMS: atom_id res chain seq x y z
N MET A 1 73.81 -11.69 -2.34
CA MET A 1 72.74 -12.33 -3.14
C MET A 1 71.47 -12.70 -2.30
N VAL A 2 71.59 -12.99 -1.04
CA VAL A 2 70.45 -13.38 -0.15
C VAL A 2 69.48 -12.23 0.10
N TRP A 3 69.96 -11.00 0.29
CA TRP A 3 69.14 -9.81 0.55
C TRP A 3 68.22 -9.43 -0.61
N ARG A 4 68.62 -9.61 -1.85
CA ARG A 4 67.79 -9.38 -3.00
C ARG A 4 66.60 -10.39 -3.10
N LYS A 5 66.86 -11.63 -2.71
CA LYS A 5 65.81 -12.66 -2.66
C LYS A 5 64.81 -12.40 -1.52
N MET A 6 65.31 -11.96 -0.34
CA MET A 6 64.43 -11.57 0.77
C MET A 6 63.58 -10.36 0.41
N LEU A 7 64.15 -9.33 -0.21
CA LEU A 7 63.41 -8.16 -0.67
C LEU A 7 62.40 -8.49 -1.78
N GLN A 8 62.74 -9.43 -2.66
CA GLN A 8 61.77 -9.92 -3.65
C GLN A 8 60.64 -10.72 -3.00
N GLN A 9 60.96 -11.60 -2.06
CA GLN A 9 59.98 -12.39 -1.33
C GLN A 9 59.06 -11.51 -0.46
N GLU A 10 59.60 -10.48 0.21
CA GLU A 10 58.80 -9.50 0.94
C GLU A 10 57.93 -8.65 0.02
N SER A 11 58.39 -8.31 -1.19
CA SER A 11 57.59 -7.56 -2.16
C SER A 11 56.44 -8.39 -2.71
N GLU A 12 56.62 -9.67 -2.95
CA GLU A 12 55.56 -10.58 -3.39
C GLU A 12 54.47 -10.74 -2.33
N HIS A 13 54.85 -10.91 -1.06
CA HIS A 13 53.86 -11.00 0.05
C HIS A 13 53.13 -9.69 0.28
N GLN A 14 53.75 -8.55 0.04
CA GLN A 14 53.05 -7.26 0.13
C GLN A 14 52.02 -7.04 -0.97
N TRP A 15 52.40 -7.39 -2.21
CA TRP A 15 51.45 -7.35 -3.31
C TRP A 15 50.26 -8.29 -3.07
N LEU A 16 50.53 -9.47 -2.54
CA LEU A 16 49.51 -10.44 -2.21
C LEU A 16 48.57 -9.93 -1.10
N ALA A 17 49.10 -9.27 -0.05
CA ALA A 17 48.32 -8.66 1.00
C ALA A 17 47.47 -7.49 0.49
N ILE A 18 48.04 -6.64 -0.37
CA ILE A 18 47.29 -5.52 -1.00
C ILE A 18 46.19 -6.08 -1.91
N THR A 19 46.49 -7.06 -2.72
CA THR A 19 45.51 -7.69 -3.60
C THR A 19 44.38 -8.34 -2.79
N ALA A 20 44.72 -9.08 -1.73
CA ALA A 20 43.74 -9.70 -0.83
C ALA A 20 42.85 -8.64 -0.17
N PHE A 21 43.41 -7.49 0.23
CA PHE A 21 42.64 -6.39 0.78
C PHE A 21 41.65 -5.81 -0.23
N PHE A 22 42.08 -5.55 -1.47
CA PHE A 22 41.21 -5.05 -2.51
C PHE A 22 40.08 -6.05 -2.85
N VAL A 23 40.44 -7.34 -2.96
CA VAL A 23 39.45 -8.40 -3.17
C VAL A 23 38.44 -8.43 -2.02
N PHE A 24 38.91 -8.34 -0.78
CA PHE A 24 38.03 -8.28 0.40
C PHE A 24 37.12 -7.05 0.38
N VAL A 25 37.63 -5.86 0.03
CA VAL A 25 36.82 -4.63 -0.08
C VAL A 25 35.74 -4.77 -1.17
N ILE A 26 36.14 -5.32 -2.34
CA ILE A 26 35.17 -5.51 -3.44
C ILE A 26 34.08 -6.52 -3.04
N LEU A 27 34.49 -7.67 -2.47
CA LEU A 27 33.52 -8.67 -2.00
C LEU A 27 32.62 -8.13 -0.91
N GLY A 28 33.16 -7.36 0.05
CA GLY A 28 32.39 -6.71 1.09
C GLY A 28 31.40 -5.70 0.52
N ALA A 29 31.81 -4.89 -0.44
CA ALA A 29 30.92 -3.94 -1.09
C ALA A 29 29.78 -4.63 -1.85
N ILE A 30 30.05 -5.77 -2.51
CA ILE A 30 29.03 -6.58 -3.18
C ILE A 30 28.05 -7.18 -2.16
N LEU A 31 28.57 -7.74 -1.06
CA LEU A 31 27.75 -8.30 0.01
C LEU A 31 26.85 -7.23 0.67
N ILE A 32 27.43 -6.08 1.02
CA ILE A 32 26.68 -4.97 1.62
C ILE A 32 25.58 -4.51 0.67
N LYS A 33 25.86 -4.38 -0.62
CA LYS A 33 24.86 -4.03 -1.61
C LYS A 33 23.78 -5.12 -1.74
N GLY A 34 24.15 -6.39 -1.73
CA GLY A 34 23.21 -7.52 -1.78
C GLY A 34 22.27 -7.56 -0.57
N THR A 35 22.76 -7.19 0.62
CA THR A 35 21.97 -7.17 1.86
C THR A 35 21.14 -5.89 2.04
N SER A 36 21.26 -4.92 1.15
CA SER A 36 20.48 -3.68 1.18
C SER A 36 19.18 -3.78 0.41
N HIS A 37 18.92 -4.91 -0.24
CA HIS A 37 17.67 -5.11 -0.99
C HIS A 37 16.62 -5.81 -0.13
N LEU A 38 15.39 -5.41 -0.29
CA LEU A 38 14.26 -6.04 0.38
C LEU A 38 14.11 -7.48 -0.13
N PRO A 39 14.06 -8.50 0.76
CA PRO A 39 13.87 -9.88 0.34
C PRO A 39 12.40 -10.14 -0.01
N GLY A 40 12.13 -11.24 -0.72
CA GLY A 40 10.77 -11.70 -1.01
C GLY A 40 10.02 -10.85 -2.03
N VAL A 41 10.75 -10.08 -2.84
CA VAL A 41 10.16 -9.25 -3.90
C VAL A 41 10.30 -9.96 -5.23
N ASP A 42 9.19 -10.24 -5.88
CA ASP A 42 9.12 -10.88 -7.19
C ASP A 42 8.24 -10.10 -8.16
N LEU A 43 8.65 -10.08 -9.42
CA LEU A 43 7.81 -9.64 -10.53
C LEU A 43 7.20 -10.88 -11.17
N THR A 44 5.89 -11.03 -11.02
CA THR A 44 5.17 -12.17 -11.56
C THR A 44 4.35 -11.77 -12.78
N ASP A 45 4.11 -12.73 -13.65
CA ASP A 45 3.12 -12.53 -14.69
C ASP A 45 1.73 -12.51 -14.06
N ASN A 46 0.83 -11.72 -14.64
CA ASN A 46 -0.55 -11.67 -14.19
C ASN A 46 -1.22 -13.06 -14.44
N GLU A 47 -1.70 -13.69 -13.39
CA GLU A 47 -2.37 -15.02 -13.46
C GLU A 47 -3.61 -15.00 -14.35
N LEU A 48 -4.26 -13.84 -14.47
CA LEU A 48 -5.40 -13.62 -15.36
C LEU A 48 -5.01 -13.54 -16.84
N GLY A 49 -3.72 -13.56 -17.15
CA GLY A 49 -3.18 -13.36 -18.50
C GLY A 49 -2.90 -11.90 -18.84
N ASN A 50 -2.08 -11.71 -19.87
CA ASN A 50 -1.56 -10.39 -20.25
C ASN A 50 -2.61 -9.43 -20.84
N ASP A 51 -3.84 -9.90 -21.05
CA ASP A 51 -4.91 -9.09 -21.65
C ASP A 51 -5.86 -8.48 -20.58
N HIS A 52 -5.76 -8.94 -19.33
CA HIS A 52 -6.63 -8.51 -18.25
C HIS A 52 -5.96 -7.45 -17.38
N ARG A 53 -6.47 -6.24 -17.43
CA ARG A 53 -6.15 -5.15 -16.52
C ARG A 53 -7.07 -5.26 -15.31
N ILE A 54 -6.50 -5.39 -14.12
CA ILE A 54 -7.25 -5.39 -12.87
C ILE A 54 -7.56 -3.94 -12.50
N ILE A 55 -8.85 -3.66 -12.27
CA ILE A 55 -9.33 -2.34 -11.89
C ILE A 55 -9.50 -2.27 -10.37
N GLU A 56 -10.02 -3.35 -9.79
CA GLU A 56 -10.24 -3.49 -8.36
C GLU A 56 -10.08 -4.96 -7.99
N SER A 57 -9.52 -5.23 -6.83
CA SER A 57 -9.36 -6.60 -6.33
C SER A 57 -9.52 -6.64 -4.82
N VAL A 58 -10.07 -7.75 -4.33
CA VAL A 58 -10.25 -8.02 -2.92
C VAL A 58 -9.73 -9.43 -2.65
N TYR A 59 -8.78 -9.54 -1.74
CA TYR A 59 -8.14 -10.79 -1.33
C TYR A 59 -8.73 -11.28 -0.01
N ASP A 60 -8.91 -12.57 0.12
CA ASP A 60 -9.20 -13.22 1.38
C ASP A 60 -7.91 -13.66 2.10
N GLU A 61 -8.06 -14.21 3.31
CA GLU A 61 -6.94 -14.68 4.13
C GLU A 61 -6.21 -15.91 3.55
N ASN A 62 -6.77 -16.59 2.55
CA ASN A 62 -6.17 -17.75 1.90
C ASN A 62 -5.37 -17.40 0.64
N GLY A 63 -5.42 -16.13 0.23
CA GLY A 63 -4.85 -15.66 -1.03
C GLY A 63 -5.79 -15.79 -2.24
N ASP A 64 -7.01 -16.32 -2.04
CA ASP A 64 -8.05 -16.28 -3.05
C ASP A 64 -8.54 -14.84 -3.23
N TYR A 65 -8.88 -14.46 -4.44
CA TYR A 65 -9.33 -13.10 -4.67
C TYR A 65 -10.41 -12.96 -5.73
N LEU A 66 -11.19 -11.90 -5.59
CA LEU A 66 -12.16 -11.46 -6.59
C LEU A 66 -11.60 -10.22 -7.28
N ALA A 67 -11.56 -10.23 -8.61
CA ALA A 67 -11.03 -9.14 -9.40
C ALA A 67 -12.06 -8.62 -10.42
N LEU A 68 -12.32 -7.32 -10.38
CA LEU A 68 -12.95 -6.61 -11.48
C LEU A 68 -11.88 -6.29 -12.52
N THR A 69 -12.07 -6.77 -13.72
CA THR A 69 -11.09 -6.65 -14.80
C THR A 69 -11.67 -6.00 -16.03
N TYR A 70 -10.79 -5.40 -16.82
CA TYR A 70 -11.11 -4.88 -18.14
C TYR A 70 -10.20 -5.54 -19.18
N ALA A 71 -10.79 -6.18 -20.17
CA ALA A 71 -10.06 -6.84 -21.24
C ALA A 71 -10.81 -6.73 -22.56
N ASN A 72 -10.13 -6.33 -23.63
CA ASN A 72 -10.67 -6.27 -24.99
C ASN A 72 -11.97 -5.46 -25.17
N GLY A 73 -12.19 -4.44 -24.31
CA GLY A 73 -13.39 -3.60 -24.38
C GLY A 73 -14.51 -4.02 -23.43
N ASP A 74 -14.37 -5.16 -22.74
CA ASP A 74 -15.38 -5.71 -21.86
C ASP A 74 -14.91 -5.78 -20.40
N TYR A 75 -15.84 -5.51 -19.48
CA TYR A 75 -15.64 -5.73 -18.05
C TYR A 75 -16.00 -7.15 -17.67
N LYS A 76 -15.20 -7.74 -16.78
CA LYS A 76 -15.47 -9.06 -16.20
C LYS A 76 -15.18 -9.03 -14.71
N LEU A 77 -15.96 -9.80 -13.96
CA LEU A 77 -15.66 -10.13 -12.59
C LEU A 77 -15.15 -11.57 -12.55
N LEU A 78 -13.94 -11.76 -12.07
CA LEU A 78 -13.23 -13.02 -12.04
C LEU A 78 -12.96 -13.43 -10.61
N SER A 79 -13.19 -14.69 -10.28
CA SER A 79 -12.74 -15.32 -9.04
C SER A 79 -11.47 -16.10 -9.33
N VAL A 80 -10.46 -15.93 -8.53
CA VAL A 80 -9.18 -16.63 -8.63
C VAL A 80 -8.93 -17.37 -7.33
N ASN A 81 -8.72 -18.68 -7.43
CA ASN A 81 -8.43 -19.56 -6.30
C ASN A 81 -7.47 -20.67 -6.75
N ASP A 82 -7.11 -21.57 -5.85
CA ASP A 82 -6.23 -22.73 -6.11
C ASP A 82 -6.71 -23.61 -7.27
N GLU A 83 -8.01 -23.59 -7.59
CA GLU A 83 -8.57 -24.35 -8.72
C GLU A 83 -8.39 -23.62 -10.06
N GLY A 84 -8.00 -22.33 -10.03
CA GLY A 84 -7.77 -21.47 -11.18
C GLY A 84 -8.73 -20.31 -11.29
N VAL A 85 -8.81 -19.73 -12.48
CA VAL A 85 -9.62 -18.54 -12.78
C VAL A 85 -11.00 -18.94 -13.26
N LYS A 86 -12.03 -18.36 -12.67
CA LYS A 86 -13.43 -18.59 -13.03
C LYS A 86 -14.16 -17.26 -13.25
N ASP A 87 -15.00 -17.20 -14.29
CA ASP A 87 -15.94 -16.08 -14.48
C ASP A 87 -17.03 -16.15 -13.41
N VAL A 88 -17.29 -15.04 -12.71
CA VAL A 88 -18.42 -14.94 -11.78
C VAL A 88 -19.70 -14.78 -12.58
N ILE A 89 -20.60 -15.74 -12.44
CA ILE A 89 -21.90 -15.74 -13.13
C ILE A 89 -22.96 -15.19 -12.21
N PHE A 90 -23.55 -14.06 -12.59
CA PHE A 90 -24.63 -13.47 -11.84
C PHE A 90 -25.96 -14.21 -12.08
N THR A 91 -26.69 -14.43 -11.01
CA THR A 91 -28.04 -15.02 -11.08
C THR A 91 -29.05 -14.12 -11.79
N ASN A 92 -28.82 -12.80 -11.76
CA ASN A 92 -29.60 -11.83 -12.51
C ASN A 92 -28.88 -11.54 -13.86
N PRO A 93 -29.46 -11.97 -15.01
CA PRO A 93 -28.83 -11.78 -16.32
C PRO A 93 -28.78 -10.31 -16.78
N ASN A 94 -29.49 -9.42 -16.11
CA ASN A 94 -29.47 -7.99 -16.41
C ASN A 94 -28.44 -7.22 -15.55
N TYR A 95 -27.66 -7.94 -14.75
CA TYR A 95 -26.63 -7.30 -13.94
C TYR A 95 -25.48 -6.83 -14.81
N ASP A 96 -25.21 -5.53 -14.76
CA ASP A 96 -24.16 -4.93 -15.57
C ASP A 96 -22.84 -4.90 -14.78
N VAL A 97 -21.88 -5.73 -15.18
CA VAL A 97 -20.54 -5.79 -14.59
C VAL A 97 -19.81 -4.47 -14.75
N SER A 98 -20.08 -3.74 -15.83
CA SER A 98 -19.45 -2.41 -16.04
C SER A 98 -19.94 -1.34 -15.05
N GLY A 99 -21.04 -1.59 -14.37
CA GLY A 99 -21.61 -0.74 -13.32
C GLY A 99 -21.04 -1.03 -11.94
N ILE A 100 -20.18 -2.04 -11.76
CA ILE A 100 -19.58 -2.31 -10.44
C ILE A 100 -18.73 -1.10 -10.04
N SER A 101 -19.03 -0.57 -8.86
CA SER A 101 -18.40 0.62 -8.32
C SER A 101 -17.49 0.34 -7.14
N ASN A 102 -17.66 -0.81 -6.47
CA ASN A 102 -16.84 -1.18 -5.32
C ASN A 102 -17.01 -2.66 -4.95
N LEU A 103 -15.91 -3.26 -4.49
CA LEU A 103 -15.83 -4.58 -3.90
C LEU A 103 -15.41 -4.44 -2.43
N ALA A 104 -16.13 -5.06 -1.50
CA ALA A 104 -15.80 -5.02 -0.09
C ALA A 104 -15.77 -6.43 0.51
N LEU A 105 -14.65 -6.79 1.13
CA LEU A 105 -14.51 -8.05 1.85
C LEU A 105 -15.33 -8.00 3.15
N LEU A 106 -16.06 -9.08 3.42
CA LEU A 106 -16.81 -9.28 4.66
C LEU A 106 -16.06 -10.29 5.56
N ASP A 107 -16.32 -10.23 6.87
CA ASP A 107 -15.64 -11.08 7.87
C ASP A 107 -15.74 -12.59 7.64
N ASN A 108 -16.66 -13.04 6.80
CA ASN A 108 -16.86 -14.46 6.48
C ASN A 108 -16.29 -14.86 5.11
N ASN A 109 -15.32 -14.12 4.60
CA ASN A 109 -14.73 -14.26 3.27
C ASN A 109 -15.74 -14.12 2.11
N ALA A 110 -16.93 -13.58 2.39
CA ALA A 110 -17.83 -13.18 1.34
C ALA A 110 -17.43 -11.79 0.81
N VAL A 111 -17.70 -11.54 -0.46
CA VAL A 111 -17.45 -10.22 -1.07
C VAL A 111 -18.78 -9.55 -1.37
N LEU A 112 -18.95 -8.34 -0.86
CA LEU A 112 -20.05 -7.47 -1.19
C LEU A 112 -19.74 -6.69 -2.47
N ILE A 113 -20.64 -6.73 -3.42
CA ILE A 113 -20.49 -6.11 -4.73
C ILE A 113 -21.52 -5.00 -4.87
N ALA A 114 -21.07 -3.77 -5.01
CA ALA A 114 -21.89 -2.61 -5.32
C ALA A 114 -21.81 -2.29 -6.82
N ASN A 115 -22.95 -2.17 -7.51
CA ASN A 115 -22.99 -1.92 -8.95
C ASN A 115 -23.77 -0.68 -9.36
N GLY A 116 -23.76 0.33 -8.56
CA GLY A 116 -24.34 1.61 -8.91
C GLY A 116 -25.88 1.67 -8.92
N VAL A 117 -26.56 0.61 -8.50
CA VAL A 117 -28.02 0.58 -8.34
C VAL A 117 -28.39 0.20 -6.90
N ASP A 118 -29.68 0.20 -6.61
CA ASP A 118 -30.24 -0.10 -5.29
C ASP A 118 -30.11 -1.58 -4.84
N GLU A 119 -29.37 -2.39 -5.60
CA GLU A 119 -29.20 -3.81 -5.37
C GLU A 119 -27.72 -4.13 -5.15
N LEU A 120 -27.40 -4.52 -3.92
CA LEU A 120 -26.09 -5.08 -3.59
C LEU A 120 -26.10 -6.58 -3.81
N MET A 121 -24.97 -7.13 -4.23
CA MET A 121 -24.81 -8.58 -4.36
C MET A 121 -23.75 -9.08 -3.39
N ILE A 122 -23.89 -10.32 -2.97
CA ILE A 122 -22.92 -11.04 -2.19
C ILE A 122 -22.41 -12.19 -3.04
N TYR A 123 -21.10 -12.30 -3.17
CA TYR A 123 -20.40 -13.44 -3.71
C TYR A 123 -19.80 -14.25 -2.57
N GLN A 124 -20.09 -15.53 -2.51
CA GLN A 124 -19.55 -16.46 -1.53
C GLN A 124 -19.62 -17.88 -2.07
N ASP A 125 -18.55 -18.67 -1.90
CA ASP A 125 -18.46 -20.09 -2.29
C ASP A 125 -18.93 -20.33 -3.73
N ASP A 126 -18.40 -19.57 -4.68
CA ASP A 126 -18.75 -19.62 -6.13
C ASP A 126 -20.24 -19.30 -6.43
N ASN A 127 -20.95 -18.72 -5.49
CA ASN A 127 -22.34 -18.36 -5.67
C ASN A 127 -22.59 -16.88 -5.48
N THR A 128 -23.50 -16.33 -6.29
CA THR A 128 -23.98 -14.96 -6.12
C THR A 128 -25.39 -14.96 -5.54
N SER A 129 -25.62 -14.10 -4.58
CA SER A 129 -26.93 -13.84 -4.00
C SER A 129 -27.21 -12.34 -3.96
N THR A 130 -28.48 -11.96 -4.08
CA THR A 130 -28.87 -10.56 -4.02
C THR A 130 -29.08 -10.13 -2.58
N PHE A 131 -28.46 -9.04 -2.21
CA PHE A 131 -28.70 -8.35 -0.96
C PHE A 131 -29.45 -7.05 -1.26
N ARG A 132 -30.78 -7.07 -1.11
CA ARG A 132 -31.57 -5.85 -1.28
C ARG A 132 -31.48 -4.99 -0.06
N VAL A 133 -31.06 -3.79 -0.29
CA VAL A 133 -31.19 -2.74 0.70
C VAL A 133 -32.61 -2.17 0.54
N ASN A 134 -33.46 -2.38 1.52
CA ASN A 134 -34.82 -1.80 1.50
C ASN A 134 -34.72 -0.28 1.69
N TYR A 135 -34.73 0.42 0.58
CA TYR A 135 -34.84 1.88 0.58
C TYR A 135 -36.31 2.34 0.49
N SER A 136 -36.61 3.42 1.13
CA SER A 136 -37.76 4.21 0.81
C SER A 136 -37.51 4.94 -0.50
N ASP A 137 -38.12 4.49 -1.59
CA ASP A 137 -38.34 5.19 -2.88
C ASP A 137 -37.18 6.08 -3.47
N GLU A 138 -36.00 6.13 -2.87
CA GLU A 138 -34.88 6.94 -3.34
C GLU A 138 -33.92 6.08 -4.15
N VAL A 139 -33.65 6.49 -5.39
CA VAL A 139 -32.63 5.85 -6.25
C VAL A 139 -31.28 6.51 -6.00
N PHE A 140 -30.29 5.73 -5.64
CA PHE A 140 -28.93 6.22 -5.50
C PHE A 140 -27.92 5.14 -5.94
N THR A 141 -26.70 5.56 -6.18
CA THR A 141 -25.56 4.69 -6.44
C THR A 141 -24.69 4.59 -5.20
N VAL A 142 -24.06 3.45 -4.98
CA VAL A 142 -23.04 3.28 -3.93
C VAL A 142 -21.67 3.46 -4.57
N SER A 143 -20.91 4.43 -4.08
CA SER A 143 -19.56 4.68 -4.58
C SER A 143 -18.46 4.05 -3.71
N SER A 144 -18.72 3.83 -2.44
CA SER A 144 -17.83 3.13 -1.53
C SER A 144 -18.63 2.51 -0.38
N ILE A 145 -18.20 1.35 0.10
CA ILE A 145 -18.86 0.64 1.20
C ILE A 145 -17.81 -0.12 2.00
N GLU A 146 -17.98 -0.18 3.30
CA GLU A 146 -17.10 -0.88 4.20
C GLU A 146 -17.88 -1.49 5.36
N GLN A 147 -17.39 -2.63 5.87
CA GLN A 147 -17.97 -3.33 7.01
C GLN A 147 -17.28 -2.95 8.32
N SER A 148 -18.05 -2.92 9.41
CA SER A 148 -17.47 -2.82 10.75
C SER A 148 -16.73 -4.11 11.11
N SER A 149 -15.47 -4.04 11.49
CA SER A 149 -14.72 -5.18 11.98
C SER A 149 -15.19 -5.67 13.37
N ASN A 150 -16.02 -4.91 14.06
CA ASN A 150 -16.55 -5.27 15.38
C ASN A 150 -17.98 -5.83 15.33
N GLU A 151 -18.75 -5.43 14.34
CA GLU A 151 -20.15 -5.83 14.17
C GLU A 151 -20.41 -6.14 12.69
N ALA A 152 -20.27 -7.40 12.32
CA ALA A 152 -20.41 -7.91 10.96
C ALA A 152 -21.68 -7.51 10.20
N GLN A 153 -22.65 -6.88 10.89
CA GLN A 153 -23.93 -6.47 10.33
C GLN A 153 -24.03 -4.96 10.10
N ASN A 154 -23.00 -4.21 10.50
CA ASN A 154 -22.97 -2.77 10.32
C ASN A 154 -22.05 -2.41 9.14
N LEU A 155 -22.66 -1.82 8.12
CA LEU A 155 -22.00 -1.35 6.91
C LEU A 155 -22.22 0.16 6.81
N LEU A 156 -21.17 0.91 6.57
CA LEU A 156 -21.24 2.32 6.23
C LEU A 156 -20.91 2.52 4.76
N MET A 157 -21.66 3.37 4.07
CA MET A 157 -21.52 3.57 2.64
C MET A 157 -21.60 5.04 2.25
N ILE A 158 -20.89 5.37 1.20
CA ILE A 158 -21.00 6.63 0.47
C ILE A 158 -21.98 6.40 -0.69
N THR A 159 -23.04 7.18 -0.72
CA THR A 159 -24.06 7.07 -1.75
C THR A 159 -24.18 8.36 -2.53
N ARG A 160 -24.51 8.26 -3.81
CA ARG A 160 -24.73 9.41 -4.69
C ARG A 160 -26.13 9.36 -5.28
N GLU A 161 -26.89 10.41 -5.06
CA GLU A 161 -28.24 10.56 -5.56
C GLU A 161 -28.24 10.99 -7.05
N THR A 162 -29.39 10.88 -7.72
CA THR A 162 -29.55 11.26 -9.13
C THR A 162 -29.28 12.75 -9.42
N ASN A 163 -29.40 13.61 -8.42
CA ASN A 163 -29.04 15.02 -8.46
C ASN A 163 -27.54 15.29 -8.23
N ASN A 164 -26.74 14.23 -8.12
CA ASN A 164 -25.31 14.24 -7.84
C ASN A 164 -24.93 14.61 -6.40
N ASN A 165 -25.88 14.72 -5.49
CA ASN A 165 -25.60 14.92 -4.08
C ASN A 165 -25.09 13.60 -3.46
N GLN A 166 -24.02 13.69 -2.69
CA GLN A 166 -23.53 12.57 -1.90
C GLN A 166 -24.18 12.57 -0.51
N SER A 167 -24.32 11.37 0.03
CA SER A 167 -24.75 11.15 1.41
C SER A 167 -23.99 9.98 2.01
N ILE A 168 -23.75 10.01 3.31
CA ILE A 168 -23.17 8.88 4.05
C ILE A 168 -24.35 8.18 4.74
N ARG A 169 -24.50 6.89 4.47
CA ARG A 169 -25.62 6.10 4.96
C ARG A 169 -25.12 4.86 5.69
N GLY A 170 -25.72 4.57 6.83
CA GLY A 170 -25.48 3.35 7.57
C GLY A 170 -26.49 2.27 7.22
N LEU A 171 -26.04 1.05 7.09
CA LEU A 171 -26.86 -0.13 6.87
C LEU A 171 -26.62 -1.13 8.01
N ASN A 172 -27.70 -1.62 8.60
CA ASN A 172 -27.67 -2.68 9.62
C ASN A 172 -28.73 -3.74 9.30
N THR A 173 -28.88 -4.75 10.15
CA THR A 173 -29.90 -5.82 10.00
C THR A 173 -31.32 -5.33 9.88
N SER A 174 -31.60 -4.14 10.37
CA SER A 174 -32.95 -3.53 10.34
C SER A 174 -33.20 -2.73 9.06
N GLY A 175 -32.20 -2.60 8.19
CA GLY A 175 -32.24 -1.80 6.98
C GLY A 175 -31.40 -0.53 7.10
N ILE A 176 -31.59 0.40 6.17
CA ILE A 176 -30.87 1.67 6.20
C ILE A 176 -31.29 2.48 7.39
N THR A 177 -30.34 2.89 8.18
CA THR A 177 -30.54 3.92 9.18
C THR A 177 -30.48 5.27 8.49
N SER A 178 -31.56 6.04 8.66
CA SER A 178 -31.84 7.28 7.95
C SER A 178 -31.01 8.49 8.35
N ALA A 179 -29.88 8.28 9.00
CA ALA A 179 -28.99 9.36 9.36
C ALA A 179 -28.02 9.63 8.21
N SER A 180 -28.48 10.34 7.20
CA SER A 180 -27.57 10.95 6.24
C SER A 180 -26.84 12.11 6.92
N MET A 181 -25.51 12.05 6.95
CA MET A 181 -24.75 13.24 7.24
C MET A 181 -24.89 14.20 6.06
N PRO A 182 -25.32 15.44 6.27
CA PRO A 182 -25.37 16.39 5.18
C PRO A 182 -23.98 16.56 4.61
N ASN A 183 -23.86 16.36 3.31
CA ASN A 183 -22.63 16.56 2.61
C ASN A 183 -22.23 18.04 2.68
N ASN A 184 -20.95 18.31 2.87
CA ASN A 184 -20.43 19.64 2.61
C ASN A 184 -20.43 19.84 1.10
N GLU A 185 -21.13 20.85 0.58
CA GLU A 185 -21.31 21.12 -0.86
C GLU A 185 -19.98 21.18 -1.65
N ASN A 186 -18.85 21.38 -0.95
CA ASN A 186 -17.52 21.46 -1.53
C ASN A 186 -16.70 20.17 -1.40
N VAL A 187 -17.22 19.11 -0.81
CA VAL A 187 -16.53 17.85 -0.61
C VAL A 187 -17.15 16.76 -1.45
N ASP A 188 -16.31 16.00 -2.12
CA ASP A 188 -16.64 14.79 -2.85
C ASP A 188 -15.93 13.61 -2.17
N TRP A 189 -16.65 12.82 -1.39
CA TRP A 189 -16.14 11.66 -0.68
C TRP A 189 -15.99 10.47 -1.63
N ASP A 190 -14.87 9.77 -1.59
CA ASP A 190 -14.54 8.63 -2.45
C ASP A 190 -14.14 7.37 -1.68
N GLY A 191 -13.63 7.51 -0.45
CA GLY A 191 -13.19 6.41 0.38
C GLY A 191 -13.86 6.41 1.75
N ILE A 192 -14.15 5.21 2.25
CA ILE A 192 -14.63 4.97 3.60
C ILE A 192 -13.92 3.78 4.19
N GLN A 193 -13.52 3.86 5.47
CA GLN A 193 -12.91 2.75 6.17
C GLN A 193 -13.29 2.74 7.65
N HIS A 194 -13.65 1.56 8.15
CA HIS A 194 -13.83 1.33 9.57
C HIS A 194 -12.47 1.31 10.29
N ILE A 195 -12.33 2.07 11.37
CA ILE A 195 -11.08 2.17 12.13
C ILE A 195 -11.12 1.30 13.38
N SER A 196 -11.99 1.64 14.30
CA SER A 196 -12.14 0.90 15.55
C SER A 196 -13.47 1.25 16.22
N ALA A 197 -14.03 0.32 16.97
CA ALA A 197 -15.30 0.50 17.66
C ALA A 197 -16.36 1.18 16.76
N ASP A 198 -16.72 2.43 17.06
CA ASP A 198 -17.71 3.21 16.32
C ASP A 198 -17.06 4.23 15.37
N ILE A 199 -15.73 4.22 15.22
CA ILE A 199 -14.97 5.24 14.48
C ILE A 199 -14.75 4.81 13.04
N TRP A 200 -15.13 5.68 12.12
CA TRP A 200 -14.95 5.53 10.68
C TRP A 200 -14.19 6.71 10.11
N LEU A 201 -13.34 6.46 9.15
CA LEU A 201 -12.62 7.47 8.39
C LEU A 201 -13.25 7.63 7.01
N LEU A 202 -13.34 8.87 6.57
CA LEU A 202 -13.75 9.27 5.24
C LEU A 202 -12.58 9.96 4.57
N THR A 203 -12.32 9.62 3.30
CA THR A 203 -11.38 10.32 2.43
C THR A 203 -12.08 10.86 1.20
N GLY A 204 -11.54 11.89 0.59
CA GLY A 204 -12.15 12.48 -0.60
C GLY A 204 -11.43 13.72 -1.08
N ASN A 205 -12.11 14.49 -1.89
CA ASN A 205 -11.62 15.70 -2.53
C ASN A 205 -12.43 16.94 -2.13
N TYR A 206 -11.75 17.99 -1.73
CA TYR A 206 -12.32 19.29 -1.42
C TYR A 206 -12.18 20.24 -2.62
N ARG A 207 -13.28 20.76 -3.10
CA ARG A 207 -13.30 21.80 -4.15
C ARG A 207 -13.09 23.16 -3.50
N GLN A 208 -11.95 23.75 -3.74
CA GLN A 208 -11.68 25.10 -3.28
C GLN A 208 -12.63 26.08 -4.00
N PRO A 209 -13.42 26.88 -3.28
CA PRO A 209 -14.28 27.89 -3.89
C PRO A 209 -13.44 28.87 -4.73
N ALA A 210 -13.88 29.19 -5.93
CA ALA A 210 -13.20 30.18 -6.76
C ALA A 210 -13.12 31.51 -6.02
N THR A 211 -11.91 32.04 -5.89
CA THR A 211 -11.69 33.38 -5.35
C THR A 211 -12.29 34.41 -6.29
N SER A 212 -13.22 35.20 -5.77
CA SER A 212 -13.89 36.24 -6.54
C SER A 212 -12.86 37.23 -7.10
N GLY A 213 -12.59 37.16 -8.41
CA GLY A 213 -11.68 38.10 -9.11
C GLY A 213 -10.87 37.51 -10.24
N GLU A 214 -10.84 36.20 -10.45
CA GLU A 214 -10.16 35.61 -11.60
C GLU A 214 -11.11 35.45 -12.78
N GLU A 215 -10.76 36.11 -13.89
CA GLU A 215 -11.43 35.96 -15.17
C GLU A 215 -11.10 34.57 -15.76
N SER A 216 -11.98 33.65 -15.63
CA SER A 216 -11.99 32.26 -16.12
C SER A 216 -11.71 31.23 -15.02
N PRO A 217 -12.66 30.33 -14.75
CA PRO A 217 -12.37 29.23 -13.82
C PRO A 217 -11.39 28.29 -14.52
N ALA A 218 -10.11 28.38 -14.14
CA ALA A 218 -9.26 27.21 -14.18
C ALA A 218 -10.01 26.07 -13.49
N ALA A 219 -9.82 24.84 -13.93
CA ALA A 219 -10.44 23.67 -13.29
C ALA A 219 -10.33 23.82 -11.76
N PRO A 220 -11.40 23.55 -11.00
CA PRO A 220 -11.39 23.75 -9.56
C PRO A 220 -10.19 23.02 -8.97
N ASN A 221 -9.42 23.70 -8.14
CA ASN A 221 -8.33 23.08 -7.41
C ASN A 221 -8.95 22.05 -6.46
N LEU A 222 -8.70 20.79 -6.72
CA LEU A 222 -9.10 19.70 -5.84
C LEU A 222 -7.97 19.50 -4.82
N LEU A 223 -8.31 19.54 -3.55
CA LEU A 223 -7.40 19.28 -2.44
C LEU A 223 -7.84 18.00 -1.74
N PRO A 224 -6.91 17.15 -1.32
CA PRO A 224 -7.26 15.95 -0.55
C PRO A 224 -7.91 16.35 0.77
N VAL A 225 -8.93 15.63 1.17
CA VAL A 225 -9.63 15.87 2.42
C VAL A 225 -9.90 14.56 3.14
N TRP A 226 -9.86 14.58 4.46
CA TRP A 226 -10.31 13.49 5.28
C TRP A 226 -11.09 13.99 6.49
N SER A 227 -11.88 13.11 7.07
CA SER A 227 -12.62 13.36 8.29
C SER A 227 -12.93 12.05 9.00
N THR A 228 -13.35 12.12 10.24
CA THR A 228 -13.79 10.97 11.01
C THR A 228 -15.22 11.13 11.49
N VAL A 229 -15.97 10.05 11.44
CA VAL A 229 -17.35 9.99 11.91
C VAL A 229 -17.52 8.87 12.92
N LEU A 230 -18.48 9.04 13.82
CA LEU A 230 -18.90 8.03 14.77
C LEU A 230 -20.20 7.41 14.29
N TRP A 231 -20.24 6.09 14.18
CA TRP A 231 -21.46 5.36 13.85
C TRP A 231 -21.41 3.93 14.39
N ASN A 232 -22.47 3.55 15.10
CA ASN A 232 -22.66 2.23 15.72
C ASN A 232 -24.03 1.62 15.38
N GLY A 233 -24.53 1.90 14.19
CA GLY A 233 -25.86 1.47 13.78
C GLY A 233 -27.00 2.46 14.10
N GLY A 234 -26.68 3.55 14.78
CA GLY A 234 -27.61 4.63 15.11
C GLY A 234 -27.42 5.89 14.27
N ILE A 235 -27.21 7.02 14.93
CA ILE A 235 -26.99 8.32 14.28
C ILE A 235 -25.53 8.45 13.89
N ILE A 236 -25.27 8.87 12.66
CA ILE A 236 -23.91 9.25 12.19
C ILE A 236 -23.61 10.65 12.73
N ALA A 237 -22.50 10.79 13.44
CA ALA A 237 -22.07 12.07 14.01
C ALA A 237 -20.60 12.35 13.64
N PRO A 238 -20.20 13.60 13.36
CA PRO A 238 -18.81 13.92 13.16
C PRO A 238 -18.02 13.74 14.47
N MET A 239 -16.84 13.09 14.40
CA MET A 239 -15.91 13.00 15.51
C MET A 239 -14.98 14.22 15.54
N ILE A 240 -14.49 14.61 14.37
CA ILE A 240 -13.72 15.83 14.18
C ILE A 240 -14.64 16.91 13.61
N GLU A 241 -14.76 18.04 14.32
CA GLU A 241 -15.69 19.13 13.93
C GLU A 241 -15.28 19.79 12.60
N ASN A 242 -13.98 19.80 12.29
CA ASN A 242 -13.46 20.45 11.09
C ASN A 242 -12.89 19.43 10.12
N LEU A 243 -13.17 19.64 8.84
CA LEU A 243 -12.53 18.90 7.76
C LEU A 243 -11.01 19.09 7.81
N GLN A 244 -10.26 18.02 7.66
CA GLN A 244 -8.82 18.06 7.52
C GLN A 244 -8.49 18.14 6.03
N ILE A 245 -8.06 19.29 5.57
CA ILE A 245 -7.76 19.55 4.16
C ILE A 245 -6.25 19.56 3.99
N GLY A 246 -5.75 18.67 3.14
CA GLY A 246 -4.35 18.60 2.75
C GLY A 246 -3.98 19.65 1.70
N ASN A 247 -2.73 19.62 1.28
CA ASN A 247 -2.20 20.64 0.38
C ASN A 247 -2.38 20.29 -1.10
N TYR A 248 -2.05 19.06 -1.49
CA TYR A 248 -2.08 18.59 -2.89
C TYR A 248 -2.28 17.08 -2.97
N GLY A 249 -2.70 16.62 -4.16
CA GLY A 249 -2.80 15.21 -4.49
C GLY A 249 -4.11 14.59 -4.01
N GLU A 250 -4.07 13.30 -3.73
CA GLU A 250 -5.21 12.47 -3.34
C GLU A 250 -4.78 11.55 -2.20
N TYR A 251 -5.70 11.19 -1.31
CA TYR A 251 -5.55 10.09 -0.37
C TYR A 251 -6.10 8.82 -1.03
N HIS A 252 -5.29 7.78 -1.08
CA HIS A 252 -5.64 6.54 -1.80
C HIS A 252 -5.68 5.31 -0.90
N SER A 253 -5.10 5.35 0.30
CA SER A 253 -5.04 4.20 1.19
C SER A 253 -5.17 4.62 2.64
N VAL A 254 -5.89 3.83 3.40
CA VAL A 254 -5.97 3.98 4.85
C VAL A 254 -5.45 2.70 5.49
N ILE A 255 -4.41 2.81 6.30
CA ILE A 255 -3.70 1.68 6.87
C ILE A 255 -3.90 1.69 8.38
N LYS A 256 -4.50 0.63 8.90
CA LYS A 256 -4.62 0.41 10.34
C LYS A 256 -3.32 -0.21 10.85
N LEU A 257 -2.64 0.43 11.79
CA LEU A 257 -1.42 -0.10 12.40
C LEU A 257 -1.69 -0.86 13.68
N ASN A 258 -2.60 -0.37 14.47
CA ASN A 258 -3.02 -0.94 15.74
C ASN A 258 -4.35 -0.30 16.14
N HIS A 259 -4.83 -0.58 17.35
CA HIS A 259 -6.09 -0.01 17.83
C HIS A 259 -6.07 1.51 18.07
N GLU A 260 -4.92 2.18 17.92
CA GLU A 260 -4.75 3.59 18.27
C GLU A 260 -4.35 4.46 17.08
N LYS A 261 -3.60 3.90 16.11
CA LYS A 261 -2.98 4.68 15.03
C LYS A 261 -3.41 4.18 13.66
N ILE A 262 -3.64 5.14 12.79
CA ILE A 262 -3.87 4.92 11.36
C ILE A 262 -2.92 5.78 10.53
N ILE A 263 -2.61 5.29 9.35
CA ILE A 263 -1.90 6.05 8.32
C ILE A 263 -2.84 6.30 7.17
N ILE A 264 -2.96 7.56 6.77
CA ILE A 264 -3.69 7.97 5.57
C ILE A 264 -2.63 8.31 4.53
N ALA A 265 -2.46 7.42 3.58
CA ALA A 265 -1.41 7.53 2.56
C ALA A 265 -1.92 8.30 1.35
N GLY A 266 -1.12 9.21 0.85
CA GLY A 266 -1.46 10.03 -0.30
C GLY A 266 -0.33 10.21 -1.30
N THR A 267 -0.69 10.73 -2.46
CA THR A 267 0.25 10.96 -3.56
C THR A 267 1.26 12.07 -3.27
N HIS A 268 1.03 12.89 -2.26
CA HIS A 268 1.91 14.01 -1.92
C HIS A 268 2.37 13.98 -0.48
N GLU A 269 1.46 13.69 0.44
CA GLU A 269 1.72 13.65 1.87
C GLU A 269 1.09 12.41 2.48
N THR A 270 1.65 11.96 3.58
CA THR A 270 1.13 10.88 4.39
C THR A 270 0.81 11.41 5.78
N ILE A 271 -0.38 11.14 6.26
CA ILE A 271 -0.86 11.57 7.58
C ILE A 271 -0.81 10.36 8.51
N MET A 272 -0.26 10.54 9.69
CA MET A 272 -0.44 9.62 10.81
C MET A 272 -1.40 10.26 11.80
N PHE A 273 -2.49 9.57 12.09
CA PHE A 273 -3.54 10.00 13.00
C PHE A 273 -3.66 9.02 14.16
N ASP A 274 -3.44 9.52 15.37
CA ASP A 274 -3.75 8.82 16.63
C ASP A 274 -5.14 9.25 17.08
N HIS A 275 -6.12 8.36 16.90
CA HIS A 275 -7.50 8.68 17.19
C HIS A 275 -7.84 8.67 18.68
N THR A 276 -6.96 8.15 19.54
CA THR A 276 -7.16 8.16 21.00
C THR A 276 -6.85 9.53 21.61
N ASN A 277 -5.87 10.22 21.05
CA ASN A 277 -5.41 11.53 21.50
C ASN A 277 -5.83 12.67 20.57
N ASN A 278 -6.42 12.35 19.42
CA ASN A 278 -6.66 13.27 18.30
C ASN A 278 -5.36 13.96 17.82
N ASP A 279 -4.23 13.24 17.88
CA ASP A 279 -2.93 13.76 17.45
C ASP A 279 -2.71 13.46 15.96
N ILE A 280 -2.37 14.50 15.20
CA ILE A 280 -2.18 14.45 13.76
C ILE A 280 -0.74 14.85 13.45
N SER A 281 -0.02 13.98 12.76
CA SER A 281 1.31 14.27 12.25
C SER A 281 1.39 14.02 10.75
N THR A 282 2.10 14.90 10.05
CA THR A 282 2.31 14.80 8.61
C THR A 282 3.72 14.31 8.32
N ILE A 283 3.82 13.38 7.38
CA ILE A 283 5.07 12.81 6.90
C ILE A 283 5.22 13.21 5.43
N ASP A 284 6.35 13.84 5.10
CA ASP A 284 6.66 14.20 3.71
C ASP A 284 7.11 12.96 2.92
N TYR A 285 6.16 12.07 2.68
CA TYR A 285 6.35 10.89 1.85
C TYR A 285 5.14 10.69 0.96
N SER A 286 5.39 10.58 -0.33
CA SER A 286 4.37 10.32 -1.35
C SER A 286 4.33 8.84 -1.70
N SER A 287 3.15 8.32 -1.93
CA SER A 287 2.93 6.94 -2.36
C SER A 287 1.74 6.86 -3.32
N VAL A 288 1.54 5.74 -3.97
CA VAL A 288 0.37 5.44 -4.80
C VAL A 288 -0.37 4.20 -4.31
N ALA A 289 0.23 3.47 -3.37
CA ALA A 289 -0.39 2.33 -2.71
C ALA A 289 0.13 2.22 -1.28
N GLY A 290 -0.71 1.75 -0.39
CA GLY A 290 -0.34 1.55 1.00
C GLY A 290 -1.18 0.45 1.66
N VAL A 291 -0.51 -0.44 2.39
CA VAL A 291 -1.13 -1.61 3.03
C VAL A 291 -0.47 -1.89 4.37
N SER A 292 -1.21 -2.53 5.29
CA SER A 292 -0.65 -3.11 6.52
C SER A 292 -0.41 -4.60 6.33
N ASP A 293 0.64 -5.12 6.99
CA ASP A 293 0.90 -6.54 7.08
C ASP A 293 0.41 -7.13 8.42
N GLU A 294 0.47 -8.45 8.58
CA GLU A 294 0.09 -9.14 9.82
C GLU A 294 0.89 -8.73 11.06
N CYS A 295 2.08 -8.17 10.86
CA CYS A 295 2.93 -7.67 11.94
C CYS A 295 2.58 -6.23 12.34
N ASN A 296 1.48 -5.67 11.88
CA ASN A 296 1.08 -4.26 12.06
C ASN A 296 2.14 -3.26 11.56
N ARG A 297 2.84 -3.60 10.48
CA ARG A 297 3.73 -2.69 9.77
C ARG A 297 3.00 -2.10 8.57
N ALA A 298 3.18 -0.81 8.34
CA ALA A 298 2.67 -0.16 7.14
C ALA A 298 3.74 -0.17 6.05
N TRP A 299 3.31 -0.43 4.83
CA TRP A 299 4.13 -0.44 3.62
C TRP A 299 3.55 0.56 2.64
N LEU A 300 4.36 1.53 2.21
CA LEU A 300 3.99 2.58 1.27
C LEU A 300 4.86 2.47 0.02
N PHE A 301 4.21 2.37 -1.14
CA PHE A 301 4.87 2.07 -2.42
C PHE A 301 4.80 3.23 -3.38
N ASN A 302 5.81 3.29 -4.26
CA ASN A 302 5.87 4.14 -5.44
C ASN A 302 5.69 5.64 -5.16
N GLY A 303 6.42 6.14 -4.18
CA GLY A 303 6.55 7.58 -4.02
C GLY A 303 7.39 8.21 -5.13
N LYS A 304 8.04 9.31 -4.84
CA LYS A 304 8.97 10.01 -5.74
C LYS A 304 10.16 9.14 -6.17
N ASP A 305 10.48 8.13 -5.39
CA ASP A 305 11.53 7.15 -5.68
C ASP A 305 10.95 5.74 -5.80
N SER A 306 10.66 5.33 -7.02
CA SER A 306 10.14 4.01 -7.35
C SER A 306 11.11 2.84 -7.06
N LYS A 307 12.32 3.12 -6.57
CA LYS A 307 13.30 2.11 -6.14
C LYS A 307 13.26 1.84 -4.64
N SER A 308 12.43 2.55 -3.92
CA SER A 308 12.31 2.40 -2.50
C SER A 308 10.86 2.20 -2.07
N VAL A 309 10.68 1.54 -0.95
CA VAL A 309 9.42 1.42 -0.24
C VAL A 309 9.62 1.98 1.15
N MET A 310 8.67 2.75 1.64
CA MET A 310 8.69 3.18 3.01
C MET A 310 7.95 2.18 3.88
N ARG A 311 8.59 1.75 4.95
CA ARG A 311 8.01 0.88 5.97
C ARG A 311 7.94 1.62 7.29
N PHE A 312 6.84 1.46 7.99
CA PHE A 312 6.64 1.91 9.36
C PHE A 312 6.36 0.70 10.25
N ASP A 313 7.16 0.52 11.28
CA ASP A 313 7.07 -0.64 12.19
C ASP A 313 6.33 -0.35 13.51
N GLY A 314 5.64 0.79 13.59
CA GLY A 314 4.94 1.25 14.78
C GLY A 314 5.72 2.29 15.60
N ASP A 315 7.04 2.26 15.53
CA ASP A 315 7.92 3.18 16.28
C ASP A 315 8.73 4.09 15.36
N SER A 316 9.18 3.57 14.21
CA SER A 316 10.07 4.29 13.30
C SER A 316 9.76 4.04 11.84
N TRP A 317 10.10 5.04 11.03
CA TRP A 317 10.05 4.92 9.57
C TRP A 317 11.40 4.44 9.05
N SER A 318 11.37 3.49 8.13
CA SER A 318 12.54 3.03 7.39
C SER A 318 12.28 3.06 5.89
N ILE A 319 13.32 3.37 5.12
CA ILE A 319 13.26 3.29 3.66
C ILE A 319 14.01 2.04 3.26
N GLU A 320 13.30 1.11 2.67
CA GLU A 320 13.85 -0.15 2.17
C GLU A 320 14.11 -0.04 0.66
N SER A 321 15.22 -0.61 0.22
CA SER A 321 15.57 -0.62 -1.20
C SER A 321 14.93 -1.80 -1.90
N LEU A 322 14.30 -1.54 -3.04
CA LEU A 322 13.81 -2.58 -3.93
C LEU A 322 14.94 -3.10 -4.81
N PRO A 323 14.94 -4.41 -5.14
CA PRO A 323 15.92 -4.99 -6.08
C PRO A 323 15.79 -4.39 -7.48
N HIS A 324 14.58 -3.99 -7.85
CA HIS A 324 14.24 -3.36 -9.13
C HIS A 324 13.43 -2.10 -8.90
N GLN A 325 13.46 -1.18 -9.86
CA GLN A 325 12.48 -0.12 -9.94
C GLN A 325 11.10 -0.76 -10.10
N LEU A 326 10.05 -0.19 -9.47
CA LEU A 326 8.68 -0.61 -9.75
C LEU A 326 8.45 -0.48 -11.26
N PRO A 327 8.27 -1.60 -11.99
CA PRO A 327 8.18 -1.57 -13.44
C PRO A 327 6.76 -1.32 -13.92
N LEU A 328 5.90 -0.82 -13.04
CA LEU A 328 4.47 -0.66 -13.31
C LEU A 328 3.92 0.60 -12.64
N ASP A 329 2.96 1.20 -13.29
CA ASP A 329 2.07 2.17 -12.67
C ASP A 329 1.02 1.39 -11.88
N VAL A 330 1.05 1.53 -10.56
CA VAL A 330 0.15 0.79 -9.66
C VAL A 330 -1.27 1.33 -9.78
N GLU A 331 -2.22 0.44 -10.05
CA GLU A 331 -3.64 0.77 -10.20
C GLU A 331 -4.48 0.23 -9.03
N THR A 332 -4.13 -0.96 -8.55
CA THR A 332 -4.75 -1.54 -7.36
C THR A 332 -3.75 -2.41 -6.60
N TYR A 333 -4.07 -2.75 -5.39
CA TYR A 333 -3.23 -3.56 -4.53
C TYR A 333 -4.08 -4.41 -3.61
N GLY A 334 -3.48 -5.48 -3.09
CA GLY A 334 -4.11 -6.38 -2.17
C GLY A 334 -3.11 -6.97 -1.18
N PHE A 335 -3.64 -7.63 -0.17
CA PHE A 335 -2.87 -8.32 0.86
C PHE A 335 -3.63 -9.56 1.30
N ASP A 336 -2.97 -10.72 1.30
CA ASP A 336 -3.55 -12.03 1.65
C ASP A 336 -3.21 -12.51 3.07
N GLY A 337 -2.60 -11.66 3.88
CA GLY A 337 -2.09 -12.00 5.20
C GLY A 337 -0.57 -12.20 5.23
N ILE A 338 0.07 -12.53 4.12
CA ILE A 338 1.53 -12.77 4.02
C ILE A 338 2.13 -11.91 2.91
N SER A 339 1.52 -11.91 1.74
CA SER A 339 2.03 -11.26 0.53
C SER A 339 1.24 -10.02 0.17
N ILE A 340 1.97 -8.99 -0.25
CA ILE A 340 1.42 -7.77 -0.81
C ILE A 340 1.48 -7.88 -2.33
N TYR A 341 0.35 -7.65 -2.99
CA TYR A 341 0.22 -7.67 -4.44
C TYR A 341 0.00 -6.27 -4.96
N LEU A 342 0.86 -5.82 -5.87
CA LEU A 342 0.69 -4.56 -6.59
C LEU A 342 0.33 -4.88 -8.03
N HIS A 343 -0.87 -4.51 -8.44
CA HIS A 343 -1.34 -4.67 -9.81
C HIS A 343 -1.26 -3.35 -10.56
N GLY A 344 -0.85 -3.39 -11.80
CA GLY A 344 -0.76 -2.20 -12.63
C GLY A 344 -0.33 -2.51 -14.05
N VAL A 345 0.04 -1.48 -14.79
CA VAL A 345 0.48 -1.58 -16.17
C VAL A 345 1.93 -1.11 -16.32
N ASP A 346 2.70 -1.79 -17.16
CA ASP A 346 4.05 -1.37 -17.50
C ASP A 346 4.05 -0.22 -18.54
N ASP A 347 5.24 0.31 -18.83
CA ASP A 347 5.43 1.38 -19.84
C ASP A 347 4.88 1.03 -21.25
N ASN A 348 4.61 -0.23 -21.53
CA ASN A 348 4.03 -0.70 -22.78
C ASN A 348 2.50 -0.87 -22.69
N GLY A 349 1.90 -0.58 -21.53
CA GLY A 349 0.48 -0.80 -21.27
C GLY A 349 0.13 -2.28 -21.02
N MET A 350 1.11 -3.13 -20.70
CA MET A 350 0.88 -4.52 -20.38
C MET A 350 0.65 -4.71 -18.89
N PRO A 351 -0.40 -5.44 -18.49
CA PRO A 351 -0.67 -5.75 -17.09
C PRO A 351 0.49 -6.52 -16.44
N ARG A 352 0.84 -6.12 -15.24
CA ARG A 352 1.91 -6.72 -14.44
C ARG A 352 1.50 -6.81 -12.97
N VAL A 353 2.10 -7.76 -12.29
CA VAL A 353 1.93 -7.94 -10.85
C VAL A 353 3.30 -7.98 -10.18
N MET A 354 3.45 -7.25 -9.12
CA MET A 354 4.62 -7.31 -8.27
C MET A 354 4.20 -7.79 -6.87
N THR A 355 4.85 -8.83 -6.39
CA THR A 355 4.54 -9.44 -5.09
C THR A 355 5.65 -9.20 -4.10
N PHE A 356 5.26 -9.02 -2.84
CA PHE A 356 6.16 -8.87 -1.70
C PHE A 356 5.74 -9.86 -0.62
N ASP A 357 6.59 -10.82 -0.32
CA ASP A 357 6.42 -11.68 0.85
C ASP A 357 6.91 -10.95 2.09
N THR A 358 6.00 -10.47 2.91
CA THR A 358 6.32 -9.69 4.13
C THR A 358 6.95 -10.54 5.23
N SER A 359 6.81 -11.87 5.16
CA SER A 359 7.42 -12.82 6.06
C SER A 359 8.83 -13.25 5.63
N ALA A 360 9.20 -12.97 4.39
CA ALA A 360 10.51 -13.33 3.86
C ALA A 360 11.61 -12.52 4.55
N VAL A 361 12.25 -13.14 5.51
CA VAL A 361 13.46 -12.63 6.15
C VAL A 361 14.63 -13.37 5.53
N GLY A 362 15.32 -12.75 4.59
CA GLY A 362 16.55 -13.31 4.05
C GLY A 362 17.55 -13.52 5.18
N SER A 363 18.17 -14.71 5.25
CA SER A 363 19.16 -15.02 6.29
C SER A 363 20.38 -14.07 6.23
N ILE A 364 20.64 -13.49 5.07
CA ILE A 364 21.70 -12.51 4.86
C ILE A 364 21.24 -11.13 5.33
N GLU A 365 20.00 -10.73 5.04
CA GLU A 365 19.42 -9.46 5.44
C GLU A 365 19.22 -9.37 6.95
N SER A 366 18.76 -10.44 7.59
CA SER A 366 18.67 -10.51 9.06
C SER A 366 20.03 -10.38 9.73
N GLY A 367 21.10 -10.82 9.03
CA GLY A 367 22.49 -10.69 9.44
C GLY A 367 23.20 -9.41 8.97
N SER A 368 22.51 -8.52 8.23
CA SER A 368 23.15 -7.36 7.56
C SER A 368 23.93 -6.47 8.52
N GLY A 369 23.37 -6.14 9.68
CA GLY A 369 24.04 -5.35 10.71
C GLY A 369 25.32 -6.02 11.21
N PHE A 370 25.31 -7.33 11.44
CA PHE A 370 26.48 -8.10 11.86
C PHE A 370 27.52 -8.20 10.74
N ILE A 371 27.09 -8.42 9.50
CA ILE A 371 27.97 -8.47 8.32
C ILE A 371 28.67 -7.12 8.12
N ASN A 372 27.94 -6.02 8.18
CA ASN A 372 28.45 -4.66 8.05
C ASN A 372 29.47 -4.35 9.15
N LEU A 373 29.14 -4.64 10.41
CA LEU A 373 30.01 -4.43 11.55
C LEU A 373 31.29 -5.28 11.44
N SER A 374 31.15 -6.55 11.08
CA SER A 374 32.29 -7.47 10.89
C SER A 374 33.20 -6.99 9.78
N PHE A 375 32.64 -6.50 8.67
CA PHE A 375 33.38 -5.94 7.56
C PHE A 375 34.16 -4.68 7.96
N ILE A 376 33.54 -3.77 8.71
CA ILE A 376 34.20 -2.55 9.23
C ILE A 376 35.36 -2.92 10.15
N ILE A 377 35.13 -3.83 11.12
CA ILE A 377 36.18 -4.25 12.06
C ILE A 377 37.34 -4.90 11.34
N LEU A 378 37.08 -5.86 10.43
CA LEU A 378 38.12 -6.52 9.65
C LEU A 378 38.90 -5.54 8.77
N SER A 379 38.24 -4.59 8.15
CA SER A 379 38.84 -3.54 7.36
C SER A 379 39.79 -2.66 8.20
N LEU A 380 39.36 -2.27 9.39
CA LEU A 380 40.19 -1.50 10.34
C LEU A 380 41.40 -2.28 10.82
N VAL A 381 41.25 -3.57 11.14
CA VAL A 381 42.35 -4.45 11.55
C VAL A 381 43.35 -4.59 10.42
N MET A 382 42.92 -4.87 9.19
CA MET A 382 43.79 -4.97 8.03
C MET A 382 44.52 -3.66 7.75
N PHE A 383 43.82 -2.52 7.85
CA PHE A 383 44.42 -1.22 7.67
C PHE A 383 45.48 -0.93 8.75
N ALA A 384 45.21 -1.24 10.02
CA ALA A 384 46.14 -1.07 11.12
C ALA A 384 47.40 -1.93 10.93
N LEU A 385 47.25 -3.20 10.53
CA LEU A 385 48.39 -4.08 10.24
C LEU A 385 49.25 -3.56 9.07
N MET A 386 48.61 -3.04 8.03
CA MET A 386 49.36 -2.42 6.92
C MET A 386 50.08 -1.15 7.39
N ALA A 387 49.45 -0.29 8.20
CA ALA A 387 50.08 0.92 8.74
C ALA A 387 51.31 0.60 9.61
N VAL A 388 51.19 -0.38 10.52
CA VAL A 388 52.31 -0.84 11.36
C VAL A 388 53.45 -1.32 10.48
N ASN A 389 53.18 -2.13 9.45
CA ASN A 389 54.21 -2.65 8.54
C ASN A 389 54.91 -1.53 7.77
N VAL A 390 54.20 -0.49 7.38
CA VAL A 390 54.75 0.70 6.73
C VAL A 390 55.65 1.48 7.70
N ILE A 391 55.18 1.70 8.94
CA ILE A 391 55.92 2.42 9.98
C ILE A 391 57.22 1.70 10.33
N ASP A 392 57.20 0.37 10.51
CA ASP A 392 58.37 -0.43 10.79
C ASP A 392 59.42 -0.37 9.64
N LYS A 393 58.95 -0.32 8.40
CA LYS A 393 59.84 -0.12 7.26
C LYS A 393 60.48 1.24 7.22
N PHE A 394 59.76 2.28 7.58
CA PHE A 394 60.32 3.62 7.70
C PHE A 394 61.36 3.68 8.83
N LYS A 395 61.06 3.10 9.99
CA LYS A 395 61.95 3.08 11.13
C LYS A 395 63.27 2.31 10.85
N ASN A 396 63.17 1.19 10.14
CA ASN A 396 64.34 0.39 9.77
C ASN A 396 65.15 0.96 8.58
N ARG A 397 64.66 1.97 7.88
CA ARG A 397 65.38 2.72 6.85
C ARG A 397 66.14 3.92 7.40
N THR A 398 65.76 4.42 8.56
CA THR A 398 66.37 5.61 9.22
C THR A 398 67.35 5.23 10.33
N ALA A 399 67.49 3.94 10.67
CA ALA A 399 68.52 3.37 11.52
C ALA A 399 69.61 2.69 10.64
#